data_25ba4cb3685f14a1486412b32cfca5e2
#
_entry.id   25ba4cb3685f14a1486412b32cfca5e2
#
_cell.length_a   1.000
_cell.length_b   1.000
_cell.length_c   1.000
_cell.angle_alpha   90.00
_cell.angle_beta   90.00
_cell.angle_gamma   90.00
#
_symmetry.space_group_name_H-M   'P 1'
#
loop_
_entity.id
_entity.type
_entity.pdbx_description
1 polymer ?
#
loop_
_entity_poly.entity_id
_entity_poly.type
_entity_poly.pdbx_seq_one_letter_code
_entity_poly.pdbx_strand_id
1 'polypeptide(L)'
;MAIKDALRVALPVPLRRTFDYKLPSSAAGVVPGCRVQVPLRKRSVVGVVCAAHVRTDLSARKLKTVSRVLDQEAVFPEPLLRLLLWAAEYYQHPVGEILHVALPVV
;
A
#
# COMPACT_ATOMS: atom_id res chain seq x y z
N MET A 1 3.36 20.54 8.05
CA MET A 1 4.23 20.31 6.90
C MET A 1 3.95 18.95 6.31
N ALA A 2 3.73 18.87 5.02
CA ALA A 2 3.43 17.61 4.36
C ALA A 2 4.68 16.74 4.25
N ILE A 3 4.54 15.44 4.47
CA ILE A 3 5.62 14.48 4.26
C ILE A 3 5.65 14.10 2.79
N LYS A 4 6.85 14.13 2.20
CA LYS A 4 7.02 13.90 0.76
C LYS A 4 7.40 12.47 0.42
N ASP A 5 7.59 11.60 1.41
CA ASP A 5 8.16 10.28 1.20
C ASP A 5 7.29 9.20 1.84
N ALA A 6 6.00 9.29 1.60
CA ALA A 6 5.07 8.30 2.10
C ALA A 6 4.86 7.17 1.09
N LEU A 7 4.43 6.04 1.58
CA LEU A 7 3.94 4.93 0.78
C LEU A 7 2.41 4.96 0.75
N ARG A 8 1.85 4.81 -0.45
CA ARG A 8 0.41 4.66 -0.61
C ARG A 8 0.09 3.18 -0.66
N VAL A 9 -0.70 2.71 0.31
CA VAL A 9 -0.92 1.29 0.54
C VAL A 9 -2.40 0.96 0.44
N ALA A 10 -2.71 -0.10 -0.32
CA ALA A 10 -4.07 -0.65 -0.39
C ALA A 10 -4.23 -1.72 0.68
N LEU A 11 -5.23 -1.56 1.54
CA LEU A 11 -5.50 -2.49 2.64
C LEU A 11 -6.71 -3.36 2.33
N PRO A 12 -6.77 -4.60 2.86
CA PRO A 12 -7.91 -5.50 2.65
C PRO A 12 -9.12 -5.08 3.49
N VAL A 13 -9.64 -3.89 3.20
CA VAL A 13 -10.80 -3.32 3.89
C VAL A 13 -11.82 -2.88 2.84
N PRO A 14 -13.12 -2.81 3.20
CA PRO A 14 -14.19 -2.48 2.24
C PRO A 14 -14.29 -0.96 2.00
N LEU A 15 -13.16 -0.30 1.75
CA LEU A 15 -13.11 1.12 1.48
C LEU A 15 -12.44 1.36 0.14
N ARG A 16 -12.98 2.28 -0.65
CA ARG A 16 -12.42 2.63 -1.96
C ARG A 16 -11.36 3.71 -1.82
N ARG A 17 -10.39 3.48 -0.94
CA ARG A 17 -9.29 4.42 -0.71
C ARG A 17 -8.03 3.66 -0.35
N THR A 18 -6.92 4.32 -0.54
CA THR A 18 -5.62 3.86 -0.06
C THR A 18 -5.26 4.59 1.22
N PHE A 19 -4.24 4.10 1.90
CA PHE A 19 -3.77 4.65 3.16
C PHE A 19 -2.30 4.98 3.04
N ASP A 20 -1.90 6.12 3.57
CA ASP A 20 -0.51 6.56 3.51
C ASP A 20 0.23 6.12 4.78
N TYR A 21 1.44 5.60 4.60
CA TYR A 21 2.31 5.16 5.69
C TYR A 21 3.71 5.69 5.46
N LYS A 22 4.45 5.85 6.56
CA LYS A 22 5.84 6.24 6.51
C LYS A 22 6.71 5.01 6.27
N LEU A 23 7.68 5.12 5.39
CA LEU A 23 8.67 4.07 5.16
C LEU A 23 9.71 4.11 6.27
N PRO A 24 9.99 2.99 6.96
CA PRO A 24 11.09 2.96 7.91
C PRO A 24 12.42 3.12 7.18
N SER A 25 13.36 3.81 7.81
CA SER A 25 14.66 4.10 7.20
C SER A 25 15.44 2.83 6.85
N SER A 26 15.17 1.73 7.54
CA SER A 26 15.82 0.45 7.29
C SER A 26 15.29 -0.30 6.05
N ALA A 27 14.22 0.20 5.42
CA ALA A 27 13.54 -0.50 4.34
C ALA A 27 13.55 0.31 3.05
N ALA A 28 14.68 0.95 2.74
CA ALA A 28 14.85 1.69 1.51
C ALA A 28 14.71 0.76 0.30
N GLY A 29 14.16 1.27 -0.80
CA GLY A 29 14.05 0.52 -2.03
C GLY A 29 12.71 -0.19 -2.23
N VAL A 30 11.73 0.06 -1.39
CA VAL A 30 10.37 -0.48 -1.59
C VAL A 30 9.78 0.11 -2.87
N VAL A 31 9.22 -0.76 -3.71
CA VAL A 31 8.61 -0.35 -4.98
C VAL A 31 7.13 -0.72 -4.99
N PRO A 32 6.31 -0.08 -5.84
CA PRO A 32 4.91 -0.47 -5.99
C PRO A 32 4.78 -1.94 -6.36
N GLY A 33 3.78 -2.61 -5.80
CA GLY A 33 3.56 -4.03 -6.00
C GLY A 33 4.10 -4.91 -4.89
N CYS A 34 4.92 -4.38 -3.98
CA CYS A 34 5.39 -5.11 -2.80
C CYS A 34 4.30 -5.18 -1.74
N ARG A 35 4.32 -6.25 -0.97
CA ARG A 35 3.45 -6.36 0.20
C ARG A 35 4.17 -5.80 1.43
N VAL A 36 3.42 -5.14 2.28
CA VAL A 36 3.93 -4.60 3.53
C VAL A 36 2.98 -4.95 4.67
N GLN A 37 3.53 -5.10 5.85
CA GLN A 37 2.75 -5.24 7.06
C GLN A 37 2.65 -3.88 7.73
N VAL A 38 1.43 -3.45 8.01
CA VAL A 38 1.18 -2.12 8.56
C VAL A 38 0.23 -2.19 9.73
N PRO A 39 0.34 -1.26 10.67
CA PRO A 39 -0.65 -1.15 11.75
C PRO A 39 -1.94 -0.53 11.20
N LEU A 40 -3.07 -1.11 11.59
CA LEU A 40 -4.39 -0.55 11.32
C LEU A 40 -5.20 -0.64 12.59
N ARG A 41 -5.37 0.51 13.27
CA ARG A 41 -5.98 0.57 14.60
C ARG A 41 -5.16 -0.31 15.55
N LYS A 42 -5.76 -1.32 16.17
CA LYS A 42 -5.07 -2.21 17.12
C LYS A 42 -4.62 -3.52 16.48
N ARG A 43 -4.66 -3.61 15.15
CA ARG A 43 -4.32 -4.82 14.42
C ARG A 43 -3.17 -4.57 13.48
N SER A 44 -2.55 -5.65 13.05
CA SER A 44 -1.54 -5.63 12.00
C SER A 44 -2.15 -6.29 10.77
N VAL A 45 -2.07 -5.64 9.64
CA VAL A 45 -2.64 -6.15 8.39
C VAL A 45 -1.58 -6.10 7.29
N VAL A 46 -1.78 -6.92 6.27
CA VAL A 46 -0.92 -6.94 5.08
C VAL A 46 -1.59 -6.14 3.99
N GLY A 47 -0.88 -5.16 3.46
CA GLY A 47 -1.34 -4.36 2.33
C GLY A 47 -0.39 -4.45 1.16
N VAL A 48 -0.78 -3.85 0.04
CA VAL A 48 0.02 -3.79 -1.18
C VAL A 48 0.37 -2.34 -1.46
N VAL A 49 1.65 -2.08 -1.69
CA VAL A 49 2.11 -0.72 -2.04
C VAL A 49 1.63 -0.39 -3.44
N CYS A 50 0.84 0.67 -3.56
CA CYS A 50 0.33 1.15 -4.84
C CYS A 50 1.21 2.25 -5.44
N ALA A 51 1.83 3.05 -4.59
CA ALA A 51 2.72 4.12 -5.01
C ALA A 51 3.75 4.36 -3.92
N ALA A 52 4.96 4.70 -4.31
CA ALA A 52 6.05 5.02 -3.41
C ALA A 52 6.45 6.49 -3.59
N HIS A 53 7.09 7.05 -2.57
CA HIS A 53 7.59 8.43 -2.60
C HIS A 53 6.48 9.43 -2.93
N VAL A 54 5.29 9.21 -2.35
CA VAL A 54 4.16 10.10 -2.57
C VAL A 54 4.11 11.17 -1.49
N ARG A 55 3.49 12.29 -1.84
CA ARG A 55 3.23 13.35 -0.90
C ARG A 55 1.92 13.05 -0.18
N THR A 56 1.93 13.15 1.15
CA THR A 56 0.73 12.94 1.96
C THR A 56 0.32 14.23 2.65
N ASP A 57 -0.98 14.41 2.81
CA ASP A 57 -1.54 15.52 3.57
C ASP A 57 -1.59 15.24 5.07
N LEU A 58 -1.31 14.00 5.47
CA LEU A 58 -1.28 13.66 6.88
C LEU A 58 -0.06 14.28 7.56
N SER A 59 -0.26 14.77 8.79
CA SER A 59 0.85 15.26 9.57
C SER A 59 1.73 14.10 10.03
N ALA A 60 2.99 14.41 10.35
CA ALA A 60 3.94 13.41 10.85
C ALA A 60 3.40 12.67 12.09
N ARG A 61 2.57 13.33 12.88
CA ARG A 61 1.99 12.73 14.10
C ARG A 61 0.94 11.68 13.79
N LYS A 62 0.19 11.85 12.69
CA LYS A 62 -0.88 10.93 12.29
C LYS A 62 -0.38 9.84 11.36
N LEU A 63 0.76 10.03 10.75
CA LEU A 63 1.32 9.10 9.78
C LEU A 63 2.02 7.97 10.52
N LYS A 64 1.46 6.77 10.43
CA LYS A 64 2.05 5.59 11.04
C LYS A 64 3.11 5.00 10.12
N THR A 65 4.03 4.25 10.71
CA THR A 65 5.15 3.66 9.99
C THR A 65 4.83 2.22 9.60
N VAL A 66 5.26 1.81 8.40
CA VAL A 66 5.20 0.43 7.98
C VAL A 66 5.97 -0.43 9.00
N SER A 67 5.34 -1.50 9.48
CA SER A 67 5.96 -2.38 10.46
C SER A 67 7.03 -3.25 9.84
N ARG A 68 6.78 -3.74 8.61
CA ARG A 68 7.67 -4.68 7.95
C ARG A 68 7.39 -4.73 6.46
N VAL A 69 8.44 -4.82 5.66
CA VAL A 69 8.34 -5.06 4.23
C VAL A 69 8.45 -6.55 4.00
N LEU A 70 7.48 -7.14 3.32
CA LEU A 70 7.39 -8.60 3.16
C LEU A 70 8.08 -9.10 1.90
N ASP A 71 8.20 -8.26 0.87
CA ASP A 71 8.75 -8.66 -0.42
C ASP A 71 9.94 -7.79 -0.81
N GLN A 72 11.00 -8.41 -1.34
CA GLN A 72 12.13 -7.69 -1.90
C GLN A 72 11.85 -7.24 -3.32
N GLU A 73 10.97 -7.96 -4.02
CA GLU A 73 10.56 -7.64 -5.37
C GLU A 73 9.04 -7.52 -5.41
N ALA A 74 8.52 -6.80 -6.41
CA ALA A 74 7.09 -6.63 -6.56
C ALA A 74 6.41 -7.98 -6.84
N VAL A 75 5.39 -8.31 -6.04
CA VAL A 75 4.52 -9.47 -6.27
C VAL A 75 3.60 -9.19 -7.45
N PHE A 76 3.21 -7.92 -7.61
CA PHE A 76 2.44 -7.48 -8.77
C PHE A 76 3.37 -6.74 -9.73
N PRO A 77 3.65 -7.30 -10.92
CA PRO A 77 4.37 -6.53 -11.94
C PRO A 77 3.63 -5.23 -12.26
N GLU A 78 4.36 -4.19 -12.62
CA GLU A 78 3.79 -2.86 -12.82
C GLU A 78 2.58 -2.86 -13.76
N PRO A 79 2.62 -3.53 -14.93
CA PRO A 79 1.45 -3.53 -15.82
C PRO A 79 0.21 -4.15 -15.19
N LEU A 80 0.39 -5.24 -14.43
CA LEU A 80 -0.73 -5.89 -13.74
C LEU A 80 -1.27 -5.02 -12.62
N LEU A 81 -0.38 -4.43 -11.82
CA LEU A 81 -0.80 -3.54 -10.74
C LEU A 81 -1.62 -2.37 -11.30
N ARG A 82 -1.13 -1.75 -12.38
CA ARG A 82 -1.81 -0.64 -13.02
C ARG A 82 -3.20 -1.04 -13.52
N LEU A 83 -3.30 -2.24 -14.12
CA LEU A 83 -4.59 -2.76 -14.59
C LEU A 83 -5.57 -2.96 -13.43
N LEU A 84 -5.09 -3.55 -12.33
CA LEU A 84 -5.95 -3.82 -11.18
C LEU A 84 -6.40 -2.52 -10.49
N LEU A 85 -5.53 -1.53 -10.40
CA LEU A 85 -5.90 -0.22 -9.86
C LEU A 85 -6.93 0.47 -10.74
N TRP A 86 -6.75 0.39 -12.06
CA TRP A 86 -7.73 0.92 -13.01
C TRP A 86 -9.09 0.23 -12.85
N ALA A 87 -9.08 -1.11 -12.74
CA ALA A 87 -10.32 -1.87 -12.60
C ALA A 87 -11.05 -1.50 -11.30
N ALA A 88 -10.32 -1.32 -10.21
CA ALA A 88 -10.92 -0.90 -8.93
C ALA A 88 -11.64 0.43 -9.08
N GLU A 89 -11.01 1.38 -9.75
CA GLU A 89 -11.59 2.70 -10.01
C GLU A 89 -12.81 2.60 -10.93
N TYR A 90 -12.67 1.87 -12.03
CA TYR A 90 -13.72 1.75 -13.04
C TYR A 90 -14.98 1.10 -12.46
N TYR A 91 -14.82 0.02 -11.68
CA TYR A 91 -15.95 -0.70 -11.10
C TYR A 91 -16.32 -0.18 -9.71
N GLN A 92 -15.67 0.86 -9.23
CA GLN A 92 -15.91 1.44 -7.91
C GLN A 92 -15.86 0.38 -6.80
N HIS A 93 -14.89 -0.50 -6.89
CA HIS A 93 -14.70 -1.59 -5.94
C HIS A 93 -13.56 -1.24 -4.98
N PRO A 94 -13.62 -1.70 -3.71
CA PRO A 94 -12.51 -1.46 -2.78
C PRO A 94 -11.20 -2.02 -3.32
N VAL A 95 -10.21 -1.15 -3.48
CA VAL A 95 -8.95 -1.49 -4.15
C VAL A 95 -8.18 -2.58 -3.41
N GLY A 96 -8.17 -2.52 -2.09
CA GLY A 96 -7.46 -3.52 -1.28
C GLY A 96 -8.06 -4.90 -1.42
N GLU A 97 -9.38 -5.00 -1.57
CA GLU A 97 -10.04 -6.28 -1.78
C GLU A 97 -9.70 -6.89 -3.13
N ILE A 98 -9.67 -6.08 -4.19
CA ILE A 98 -9.27 -6.55 -5.51
C ILE A 98 -7.83 -7.08 -5.48
N LEU A 99 -6.91 -6.33 -4.89
CA LEU A 99 -5.51 -6.73 -4.84
C LEU A 99 -5.33 -7.98 -3.97
N HIS A 100 -6.09 -8.09 -2.88
CA HIS A 100 -6.00 -9.25 -2.01
C HIS A 100 -6.43 -10.54 -2.73
N VAL A 101 -7.52 -10.47 -3.49
CA VAL A 101 -8.01 -11.63 -4.27
C VAL A 101 -7.01 -11.99 -5.37
N ALA A 102 -6.34 -11.02 -5.96
CA ALA A 102 -5.40 -11.24 -7.05
C ALA A 102 -4.00 -11.68 -6.59
N LEU A 103 -3.73 -11.72 -5.26
CA LEU A 103 -2.44 -12.16 -4.76
C LEU A 103 -2.16 -13.60 -5.18
N PRO A 104 -0.91 -13.90 -5.60
CA PRO A 104 -0.56 -15.28 -5.94
C PRO A 104 -0.74 -16.20 -4.74
N VAL A 105 -1.24 -17.39 -5.01
CA VAL A 105 -1.32 -18.46 -4.01
C VAL A 105 0.05 -19.13 -3.99
N VAL A 106 0.65 -19.17 -2.81
CA VAL A 106 1.97 -19.79 -2.63
C VAL A 106 1.80 -21.17 -2.03
#